data_bacfbe4fb1b2e6dc44d72edeefc7aefe
#
_entry.id   bacfbe4fb1b2e6dc44d72edeefc7aefe
#
_cell.length_a   1.000
_cell.length_b   1.000
_cell.length_c   1.000
_cell.angle_alpha   90.00
_cell.angle_beta   90.00
_cell.angle_gamma   90.00
#
_symmetry.space_group_name_H-M   'P 1'
#
loop_
_entity.id
_entity.type
_entity.pdbx_description
1 polymer ?
#
loop_
_entity_poly.entity_id
_entity_poly.type
_entity_poly.pdbx_seq_one_letter_code
_entity_poly.pdbx_strand_id
1 'polypeptide(L)'
;GWMRLARRNQGLIVTPFTLAGAMAPVTMAGAVAQSIAEGLSAIALAQYINPGVGCAIGTFTSNVDMKSGAPAFGTPEYIRATQMTGQLARFYGLPLRSSGVCAANVPDGQSIWETSNSLWAAVQSGSNIIYHAAGWLEGGLIASPEKFIMDCEIIQQIQRYMDPKIHATDADSIAISAIKEVGSTGHFFGVEHTQSRYESAFYQPFLSDWKNYEAWEASGAVWTPERAYKLYEQILHEFAEPLIDQGIKEELREFVDRRKVEGGAPTDF
;
A
#
# COMPACT_ATOMS: atom_id res chain seq x y z
N GLY A 1 -10.58 24.29 -2.38
CA GLY A 1 -10.78 23.18 -1.45
C GLY A 1 -9.95 23.31 -0.18
N TRP A 2 -8.61 23.32 -0.28
CA TRP A 2 -7.64 23.20 0.80
C TRP A 2 -7.77 24.24 1.92
N MET A 3 -7.86 25.54 1.61
CA MET A 3 -8.09 26.61 2.60
C MET A 3 -9.42 26.46 3.35
N ARG A 4 -10.47 25.96 2.69
CA ARG A 4 -11.77 25.69 3.33
C ARG A 4 -11.68 24.58 4.36
N LEU A 5 -10.90 23.52 4.05
CA LEU A 5 -10.66 22.41 4.97
C LEU A 5 -9.87 22.89 6.20
N ALA A 6 -8.80 23.66 6.00
CA ALA A 6 -8.02 24.23 7.09
C ALA A 6 -8.90 25.07 8.04
N ARG A 7 -9.74 25.98 7.51
CA ARG A 7 -10.68 26.80 8.32
C ARG A 7 -11.69 25.97 9.10
N ARG A 8 -12.00 24.74 8.65
CA ARG A 8 -12.94 23.81 9.32
C ARG A 8 -12.23 22.81 10.22
N ASN A 9 -10.96 23.02 10.50
CA ASN A 9 -10.12 22.13 11.31
C ASN A 9 -10.08 20.68 10.79
N GLN A 10 -10.15 20.50 9.47
CA GLN A 10 -9.98 19.18 8.84
C GLN A 10 -8.49 18.89 8.64
N GLY A 11 -8.06 17.67 8.93
CA GLY A 11 -6.69 17.23 8.72
C GLY A 11 -6.29 17.32 7.24
N LEU A 12 -5.06 17.76 6.99
CA LEU A 12 -4.52 17.99 5.65
C LEU A 12 -3.32 17.11 5.38
N ILE A 13 -3.32 16.44 4.25
CA ILE A 13 -2.15 15.71 3.75
C ILE A 13 -1.63 16.46 2.53
N VAL A 14 -0.42 17.02 2.65
CA VAL A 14 0.22 17.77 1.58
C VAL A 14 1.21 16.88 0.87
N THR A 15 0.91 16.53 -0.37
CA THR A 15 1.71 15.60 -1.16
C THR A 15 2.15 16.23 -2.47
N PRO A 16 3.34 16.85 -2.53
CA PRO A 16 3.91 17.33 -3.78
C PRO A 16 4.20 16.18 -4.74
N PHE A 17 4.00 16.42 -6.03
CA PHE A 17 4.28 15.48 -7.09
C PHE A 17 5.54 15.91 -7.85
N THR A 18 6.71 15.48 -7.37
CA THR A 18 8.01 15.90 -7.90
C THR A 18 8.70 14.76 -8.62
N LEU A 19 8.65 14.79 -9.95
CA LEU A 19 9.30 13.81 -10.80
C LEU A 19 10.67 14.32 -11.24
N ALA A 20 11.73 13.67 -10.76
CA ALA A 20 13.10 13.97 -11.13
C ALA A 20 13.31 13.77 -12.64
N GLY A 21 13.87 14.77 -13.26
CA GLY A 21 14.09 14.82 -14.71
C GLY A 21 12.98 15.50 -15.51
N ALA A 22 11.83 15.82 -14.89
CA ALA A 22 10.74 16.55 -15.54
C ALA A 22 10.27 17.74 -14.68
N MET A 23 9.65 17.48 -13.52
CA MET A 23 9.07 18.52 -12.64
C MET A 23 10.04 18.97 -11.55
N ALA A 24 11.16 18.26 -11.39
CA ALA A 24 12.18 18.52 -10.39
C ALA A 24 13.58 18.26 -10.98
N PRO A 25 14.63 18.72 -10.29
CA PRO A 25 16.00 18.40 -10.70
C PRO A 25 16.20 16.89 -10.88
N VAL A 26 17.06 16.49 -11.82
CA VAL A 26 17.35 15.08 -12.11
C VAL A 26 18.02 14.34 -10.93
N THR A 27 18.56 15.07 -9.96
CA THR A 27 19.16 14.50 -8.76
C THR A 27 18.10 14.23 -7.70
N MET A 28 18.12 13.03 -7.09
CA MET A 28 17.16 12.68 -6.04
C MET A 28 17.18 13.66 -4.85
N ALA A 29 18.35 14.10 -4.43
CA ALA A 29 18.46 15.10 -3.35
C ALA A 29 17.75 16.41 -3.71
N GLY A 30 17.94 16.89 -4.95
CA GLY A 30 17.26 18.10 -5.45
C GLY A 30 15.76 17.93 -5.55
N ALA A 31 15.29 16.79 -6.07
CA ALA A 31 13.86 16.49 -6.18
C ALA A 31 13.18 16.40 -4.79
N VAL A 32 13.82 15.75 -3.82
CA VAL A 32 13.32 15.66 -2.44
C VAL A 32 13.36 17.04 -1.76
N ALA A 33 14.41 17.83 -1.96
CA ALA A 33 14.48 19.19 -1.39
C ALA A 33 13.35 20.07 -1.92
N GLN A 34 13.06 20.01 -3.22
CA GLN A 34 11.93 20.73 -3.81
C GLN A 34 10.59 20.25 -3.23
N SER A 35 10.38 18.91 -3.16
CA SER A 35 9.17 18.30 -2.59
C SER A 35 8.93 18.78 -1.16
N ILE A 36 9.96 18.79 -0.33
CA ILE A 36 9.87 19.25 1.06
C ILE A 36 9.56 20.76 1.12
N ALA A 37 10.19 21.57 0.27
CA ALA A 37 9.93 23.02 0.24
C ALA A 37 8.47 23.32 -0.14
N GLU A 38 7.94 22.67 -1.16
CA GLU A 38 6.53 22.79 -1.57
C GLU A 38 5.59 22.34 -0.44
N GLY A 39 5.87 21.17 0.16
CA GLY A 39 5.08 20.63 1.25
C GLY A 39 5.06 21.53 2.49
N LEU A 40 6.21 21.98 2.94
CA LEU A 40 6.31 22.90 4.09
C LEU A 40 5.66 24.25 3.84
N SER A 41 5.75 24.79 2.61
CA SER A 41 5.09 26.03 2.24
C SER A 41 3.56 25.94 2.39
N ALA A 42 2.99 24.84 1.92
CA ALA A 42 1.55 24.58 2.05
C ALA A 42 1.14 24.33 3.51
N ILE A 43 1.96 23.61 4.29
CA ILE A 43 1.71 23.39 5.72
C ILE A 43 1.81 24.72 6.49
N ALA A 44 2.78 25.58 6.20
CA ALA A 44 2.91 26.90 6.82
C ALA A 44 1.68 27.77 6.54
N LEU A 45 1.18 27.77 5.29
CA LEU A 45 -0.05 28.46 4.95
C LEU A 45 -1.27 27.89 5.71
N ALA A 46 -1.34 26.56 5.91
CA ALA A 46 -2.41 25.96 6.73
C ALA A 46 -2.37 26.48 8.16
N GLN A 47 -1.19 26.50 8.77
CA GLN A 47 -1.00 27.01 10.12
C GLN A 47 -1.30 28.49 10.24
N TYR A 48 -1.02 29.28 9.18
CA TYR A 48 -1.39 30.70 9.14
C TYR A 48 -2.92 30.90 9.11
N ILE A 49 -3.64 30.03 8.40
CA ILE A 49 -5.12 30.10 8.28
C ILE A 49 -5.81 29.61 9.55
N ASN A 50 -5.34 28.53 10.13
CA ASN A 50 -5.87 27.91 11.35
C ASN A 50 -4.71 27.30 12.15
N PRO A 51 -4.16 28.03 13.11
CA PRO A 51 -3.07 27.53 13.96
C PRO A 51 -3.47 26.23 14.69
N GLY A 52 -2.62 25.19 14.59
CA GLY A 52 -2.85 23.90 15.20
C GLY A 52 -3.64 22.89 14.35
N VAL A 53 -4.07 23.26 13.13
CA VAL A 53 -4.70 22.29 12.23
C VAL A 53 -3.74 21.13 11.93
N GLY A 54 -4.21 19.89 12.03
CA GLY A 54 -3.41 18.69 11.78
C GLY A 54 -2.92 18.63 10.33
N CYS A 55 -1.61 18.46 10.15
CA CYS A 55 -0.99 18.34 8.83
C CYS A 55 -0.05 17.12 8.79
N ALA A 56 -0.05 16.43 7.66
CA ALA A 56 0.93 15.40 7.32
C ALA A 56 1.66 15.79 6.03
N ILE A 57 2.96 15.47 5.96
CA ILE A 57 3.72 15.57 4.72
C ILE A 57 3.57 14.27 3.93
N GLY A 58 3.33 14.40 2.63
CA GLY A 58 3.31 13.25 1.72
C GLY A 58 4.58 13.19 0.87
N THR A 59 4.94 11.99 0.45
CA THR A 59 5.93 11.77 -0.60
C THR A 59 5.28 11.13 -1.81
N PHE A 60 5.56 11.71 -2.98
CA PHE A 60 5.24 11.16 -4.30
C PHE A 60 6.36 11.49 -5.29
N THR A 61 7.57 11.58 -4.76
CA THR A 61 8.78 11.87 -5.51
C THR A 61 9.32 10.58 -6.14
N SER A 62 9.53 10.60 -7.43
CA SER A 62 10.11 9.52 -8.21
C SER A 62 10.93 10.10 -9.36
N ASN A 63 11.26 9.30 -10.35
CA ASN A 63 11.87 9.73 -11.61
C ASN A 63 10.91 9.55 -12.79
N VAL A 64 11.22 10.17 -13.90
CA VAL A 64 10.62 9.80 -15.19
C VAL A 64 11.50 8.80 -15.92
N ASP A 65 10.90 7.99 -16.78
CA ASP A 65 11.66 7.33 -17.85
C ASP A 65 12.13 8.40 -18.84
N MET A 66 13.44 8.59 -18.95
CA MET A 66 14.03 9.65 -19.78
C MET A 66 13.81 9.45 -21.29
N LYS A 67 13.31 8.30 -21.71
CA LYS A 67 13.01 8.01 -23.12
C LYS A 67 11.58 8.38 -23.50
N SER A 68 10.61 7.99 -22.66
CA SER A 68 9.18 8.20 -22.91
C SER A 68 8.63 9.42 -22.19
N GLY A 69 9.29 9.90 -21.11
CA GLY A 69 8.78 10.93 -20.22
C GLY A 69 7.73 10.43 -19.23
N ALA A 70 7.38 9.14 -19.26
CA ALA A 70 6.39 8.57 -18.37
C ALA A 70 6.90 8.50 -16.91
N PRO A 71 6.03 8.71 -15.91
CA PRO A 71 6.38 8.49 -14.51
C PRO A 71 6.78 7.05 -14.26
N ALA A 72 7.90 6.83 -13.57
CA ALA A 72 8.37 5.52 -13.15
C ALA A 72 8.19 5.36 -11.64
N PHE A 73 7.59 4.25 -11.20
CA PHE A 73 7.32 3.97 -9.80
C PHE A 73 7.83 2.59 -9.40
N GLY A 74 8.06 2.37 -8.11
CA GLY A 74 8.67 1.14 -7.61
C GLY A 74 10.15 1.00 -7.97
N THR A 75 10.76 2.08 -8.45
CA THR A 75 12.17 2.18 -8.86
C THR A 75 13.09 2.39 -7.65
N PRO A 76 14.40 2.15 -7.79
CA PRO A 76 15.38 2.51 -6.76
C PRO A 76 15.33 3.99 -6.36
N GLU A 77 15.01 4.87 -7.30
CA GLU A 77 14.84 6.31 -7.09
C GLU A 77 13.64 6.60 -6.21
N TYR A 78 12.49 5.95 -6.48
CA TYR A 78 11.29 6.06 -5.66
C TYR A 78 11.53 5.57 -4.23
N ILE A 79 12.18 4.41 -4.06
CA ILE A 79 12.55 3.85 -2.75
C ILE A 79 13.39 4.87 -1.97
N ARG A 80 14.44 5.38 -2.60
CA ARG A 80 15.37 6.34 -1.98
C ARG A 80 14.67 7.64 -1.60
N ALA A 81 13.85 8.21 -2.50
CA ALA A 81 13.10 9.43 -2.23
C ALA A 81 12.12 9.24 -1.05
N THR A 82 11.43 8.12 -1.00
CA THR A 82 10.50 7.78 0.10
C THR A 82 11.24 7.70 1.43
N GLN A 83 12.39 7.02 1.49
CA GLN A 83 13.19 6.91 2.71
C GLN A 83 13.78 8.25 3.16
N MET A 84 14.29 9.06 2.22
CA MET A 84 14.79 10.42 2.52
C MET A 84 13.67 11.31 3.06
N THR A 85 12.48 11.29 2.43
CA THR A 85 11.33 12.06 2.91
C THR A 85 10.88 11.59 4.29
N GLY A 86 10.93 10.29 4.58
CA GLY A 86 10.62 9.76 5.91
C GLY A 86 11.57 10.27 7.00
N GLN A 87 12.86 10.38 6.70
CA GLN A 87 13.83 10.99 7.61
C GLN A 87 13.54 12.47 7.87
N LEU A 88 13.24 13.22 6.81
CA LEU A 88 12.90 14.65 6.91
C LEU A 88 11.55 14.87 7.63
N ALA A 89 10.55 14.03 7.40
CA ALA A 89 9.28 14.10 8.12
C ALA A 89 9.50 13.94 9.64
N ARG A 90 10.31 12.96 10.07
CA ARG A 90 10.69 12.80 11.50
C ARG A 90 11.48 13.99 12.02
N PHE A 91 12.40 14.54 11.23
CA PHE A 91 13.16 15.74 11.61
C PHE A 91 12.26 16.93 11.88
N TYR A 92 11.20 17.12 11.07
CA TYR A 92 10.23 18.20 11.24
C TYR A 92 9.08 17.85 12.21
N GLY A 93 9.05 16.65 12.78
CA GLY A 93 7.98 16.20 13.67
C GLY A 93 6.61 16.06 12.96
N LEU A 94 6.61 15.75 11.67
CA LEU A 94 5.40 15.61 10.86
C LEU A 94 5.07 14.13 10.62
N PRO A 95 3.78 13.74 10.67
CA PRO A 95 3.35 12.47 10.14
C PRO A 95 3.68 12.35 8.64
N LEU A 96 4.04 11.14 8.22
CA LEU A 96 4.37 10.83 6.82
C LEU A 96 3.23 10.07 6.14
N ARG A 97 2.86 10.50 4.95
CA ARG A 97 2.05 9.75 3.99
C ARG A 97 2.93 9.27 2.83
N SER A 98 2.86 8.00 2.50
CA SER A 98 3.49 7.40 1.33
C SER A 98 2.50 6.62 0.48
N SER A 99 2.97 5.88 -0.53
CA SER A 99 2.11 5.17 -1.48
C SER A 99 2.70 3.83 -1.89
N GLY A 100 1.83 2.85 -2.13
CA GLY A 100 2.17 1.59 -2.79
C GLY A 100 1.80 1.68 -4.26
N VAL A 101 2.72 2.11 -5.12
CA VAL A 101 2.46 2.44 -6.52
C VAL A 101 3.32 1.62 -7.47
N CYS A 102 2.84 1.44 -8.72
CA CYS A 102 3.62 0.85 -9.80
C CYS A 102 3.39 1.60 -11.12
N ALA A 103 4.29 1.44 -12.08
CA ALA A 103 4.18 1.97 -13.42
C ALA A 103 3.69 0.92 -14.43
N ALA A 104 3.70 -0.36 -14.08
CA ALA A 104 3.31 -1.48 -14.92
C ALA A 104 1.89 -1.32 -15.47
N ASN A 105 1.67 -1.77 -16.71
CA ASN A 105 0.39 -1.63 -17.42
C ASN A 105 -0.56 -2.83 -17.20
N VAL A 106 -0.03 -3.95 -16.72
CA VAL A 106 -0.80 -5.20 -16.53
C VAL A 106 -0.43 -5.87 -15.21
N PRO A 107 -1.30 -6.72 -14.63
CA PRO A 107 -1.05 -7.43 -13.37
C PRO A 107 -0.10 -8.61 -13.58
N ASP A 108 1.15 -8.34 -13.88
CA ASP A 108 2.22 -9.31 -14.09
C ASP A 108 3.35 -9.21 -13.04
N GLY A 109 4.47 -9.87 -13.30
CA GLY A 109 5.64 -9.83 -12.43
C GLY A 109 6.16 -8.41 -12.19
N GLN A 110 6.16 -7.53 -13.21
CA GLN A 110 6.59 -6.15 -13.08
C GLN A 110 5.72 -5.41 -12.05
N SER A 111 4.43 -5.50 -12.18
CA SER A 111 3.49 -4.81 -11.28
C SER A 111 3.68 -5.24 -9.83
N ILE A 112 4.02 -6.51 -9.60
CA ILE A 112 4.23 -7.06 -8.26
C ILE A 112 5.54 -6.56 -7.64
N TRP A 113 6.67 -6.61 -8.36
CA TRP A 113 7.92 -6.12 -7.75
C TRP A 113 7.91 -4.60 -7.54
N GLU A 114 7.30 -3.82 -8.45
CA GLU A 114 7.20 -2.36 -8.29
C GLU A 114 6.34 -1.99 -7.08
N THR A 115 5.16 -2.63 -6.91
CA THR A 115 4.31 -2.42 -5.74
C THR A 115 4.99 -2.90 -4.45
N SER A 116 5.62 -4.08 -4.48
CA SER A 116 6.34 -4.60 -3.32
C SER A 116 7.46 -3.66 -2.88
N ASN A 117 8.26 -3.16 -3.82
CA ASN A 117 9.31 -2.18 -3.55
C ASN A 117 8.74 -0.90 -2.93
N SER A 118 7.64 -0.40 -3.47
CA SER A 118 6.97 0.82 -2.97
C SER A 118 6.41 0.62 -1.56
N LEU A 119 5.75 -0.49 -1.29
CA LEU A 119 5.19 -0.81 0.03
C LEU A 119 6.28 -1.00 1.08
N TRP A 120 7.35 -1.75 0.76
CA TRP A 120 8.48 -1.92 1.67
C TRP A 120 9.18 -0.60 1.95
N ALA A 121 9.38 0.25 0.94
CA ALA A 121 9.94 1.57 1.14
C ALA A 121 9.07 2.42 2.07
N ALA A 122 7.75 2.39 1.89
CA ALA A 122 6.79 3.10 2.73
C ALA A 122 6.87 2.64 4.20
N VAL A 123 6.84 1.32 4.43
CA VAL A 123 6.94 0.75 5.79
C VAL A 123 8.28 1.10 6.44
N GLN A 124 9.39 0.89 5.74
CA GLN A 124 10.74 1.16 6.26
C GLN A 124 11.01 2.66 6.48
N SER A 125 10.32 3.54 5.74
CA SER A 125 10.42 4.99 5.96
C SER A 125 9.66 5.46 7.20
N GLY A 126 8.87 4.59 7.85
CA GLY A 126 8.04 4.94 8.99
C GLY A 126 6.78 5.71 8.60
N SER A 127 6.18 5.40 7.45
CA SER A 127 4.93 6.02 7.01
C SER A 127 3.78 5.72 7.97
N ASN A 128 3.02 6.75 8.31
CA ASN A 128 1.82 6.64 9.13
C ASN A 128 0.58 6.28 8.30
N ILE A 129 0.59 6.66 7.02
CA ILE A 129 -0.48 6.41 6.06
C ILE A 129 0.14 5.95 4.75
N ILE A 130 -0.38 4.87 4.17
CA ILE A 130 0.04 4.37 2.86
C ILE A 130 -1.18 4.36 1.94
N TYR A 131 -1.17 5.22 0.93
CA TYR A 131 -2.20 5.28 -0.10
C TYR A 131 -1.85 4.40 -1.29
N HIS A 132 -2.83 4.14 -2.16
CA HIS A 132 -2.66 3.40 -3.40
C HIS A 132 -2.03 2.01 -3.19
N ALA A 133 -2.31 1.39 -2.04
CA ALA A 133 -1.64 0.18 -1.62
C ALA A 133 -2.06 -1.06 -2.42
N ALA A 134 -3.21 -1.01 -3.11
CA ALA A 134 -3.72 -2.14 -3.87
C ALA A 134 -4.45 -1.70 -5.15
N GLY A 135 -4.31 -2.49 -6.22
CA GLY A 135 -5.04 -2.33 -7.47
C GLY A 135 -4.51 -1.27 -8.44
N TRP A 136 -3.40 -0.62 -8.11
CA TRP A 136 -2.83 0.48 -8.89
C TRP A 136 -2.03 -0.05 -10.10
N LEU A 137 -2.32 0.49 -11.29
CA LEU A 137 -1.60 0.23 -12.54
C LEU A 137 -1.40 1.53 -13.34
N GLU A 138 -0.50 1.49 -14.33
CA GLU A 138 -0.23 2.57 -15.29
C GLU A 138 -0.02 3.94 -14.61
N GLY A 139 0.81 3.97 -13.56
CA GLY A 139 1.06 5.22 -12.82
C GLY A 139 -0.19 5.85 -12.20
N GLY A 140 -1.28 5.11 -12.07
CA GLY A 140 -2.54 5.55 -11.48
C GLY A 140 -3.66 5.90 -12.47
N LEU A 141 -3.47 5.60 -13.73
CA LEU A 141 -4.49 5.82 -14.76
C LEU A 141 -5.49 4.66 -14.83
N ILE A 142 -5.09 3.47 -14.38
CA ILE A 142 -5.91 2.24 -14.39
C ILE A 142 -5.93 1.60 -13.00
N ALA A 143 -7.04 0.97 -12.66
CA ALA A 143 -7.18 0.07 -11.53
C ALA A 143 -7.60 -1.32 -12.03
N SER A 144 -7.03 -2.39 -11.46
CA SER A 144 -7.37 -3.77 -11.79
C SER A 144 -7.84 -4.52 -10.54
N PRO A 145 -9.00 -5.18 -10.58
CA PRO A 145 -9.46 -6.04 -9.51
C PRO A 145 -8.51 -7.20 -9.20
N GLU A 146 -7.94 -7.84 -10.22
CA GLU A 146 -6.97 -8.91 -10.05
C GLU A 146 -5.72 -8.40 -9.35
N LYS A 147 -5.21 -7.25 -9.79
CA LYS A 147 -4.08 -6.58 -9.15
C LYS A 147 -4.38 -6.22 -7.70
N PHE A 148 -5.61 -5.77 -7.42
CA PHE A 148 -6.05 -5.48 -6.05
C PHE A 148 -5.91 -6.71 -5.15
N ILE A 149 -6.39 -7.87 -5.59
CA ILE A 149 -6.28 -9.13 -4.85
C ILE A 149 -4.80 -9.55 -4.66
N MET A 150 -3.99 -9.42 -5.71
CA MET A 150 -2.56 -9.73 -5.64
C MET A 150 -1.81 -8.83 -4.66
N ASP A 151 -2.13 -7.55 -4.65
CA ASP A 151 -1.53 -6.58 -3.72
C ASP A 151 -1.97 -6.82 -2.27
N CYS A 152 -3.22 -7.26 -2.04
CA CYS A 152 -3.69 -7.65 -0.72
C CYS A 152 -2.86 -8.80 -0.13
N GLU A 153 -2.40 -9.75 -0.95
CA GLU A 153 -1.47 -10.79 -0.51
C GLU A 153 -0.14 -10.19 -0.02
N ILE A 154 0.43 -9.23 -0.77
CA ILE A 154 1.67 -8.54 -0.37
C ILE A 154 1.46 -7.79 0.95
N ILE A 155 0.35 -7.07 1.08
CA ILE A 155 0.01 -6.31 2.29
C ILE A 155 -0.09 -7.24 3.49
N GLN A 156 -0.76 -8.38 3.37
CA GLN A 156 -0.89 -9.34 4.47
C GLN A 156 0.46 -9.95 4.86
N GLN A 157 1.33 -10.24 3.90
CA GLN A 157 2.70 -10.69 4.18
C GLN A 157 3.49 -9.64 4.97
N ILE A 158 3.40 -8.36 4.57
CA ILE A 158 4.03 -7.25 5.29
C ILE A 158 3.45 -7.10 6.70
N GLN A 159 2.13 -7.17 6.85
CA GLN A 159 1.47 -7.12 8.16
C GLN A 159 1.93 -8.27 9.07
N ARG A 160 2.03 -9.48 8.53
CA ARG A 160 2.53 -10.64 9.28
C ARG A 160 3.99 -10.45 9.70
N TYR A 161 4.83 -9.92 8.79
CA TYR A 161 6.22 -9.59 9.13
C TYR A 161 6.33 -8.55 10.25
N MET A 162 5.43 -7.55 10.27
CA MET A 162 5.40 -6.49 11.27
C MET A 162 4.78 -6.91 12.61
N ASP A 163 4.21 -8.11 12.72
CA ASP A 163 3.60 -8.59 13.95
C ASP A 163 4.69 -8.83 15.03
N PRO A 164 4.70 -8.06 16.13
CA PRO A 164 5.73 -8.18 17.15
C PRO A 164 5.72 -9.55 17.86
N LYS A 165 4.63 -10.30 17.80
CA LYS A 165 4.52 -11.64 18.40
C LYS A 165 5.42 -12.68 17.73
N ILE A 166 5.91 -12.40 16.52
CA ILE A 166 6.83 -13.30 15.81
C ILE A 166 8.26 -13.22 16.34
N HIS A 167 8.60 -12.15 17.04
CA HIS A 167 9.95 -11.86 17.53
C HIS A 167 10.17 -12.29 18.98
N ALA A 168 9.58 -13.42 19.37
CA ALA A 168 9.80 -13.96 20.71
C ALA A 168 11.27 -14.41 20.86
N THR A 169 11.88 -14.00 21.95
CA THR A 169 13.29 -14.27 22.28
C THR A 169 13.45 -15.10 23.56
N ASP A 170 12.35 -15.64 24.08
CA ASP A 170 12.33 -16.52 25.25
C ASP A 170 12.80 -17.94 24.89
N ALA A 171 13.06 -18.73 25.95
CA ALA A 171 13.58 -20.09 25.80
C ALA A 171 12.63 -21.04 25.03
N ASP A 172 11.31 -20.84 25.15
CA ASP A 172 10.30 -21.64 24.46
C ASP A 172 10.30 -21.31 22.96
N SER A 173 10.50 -20.06 22.59
CA SER A 173 10.62 -19.62 21.20
C SER A 173 11.88 -20.14 20.52
N ILE A 174 13.00 -20.28 21.27
CA ILE A 174 14.24 -20.90 20.78
C ILE A 174 14.09 -22.41 20.65
N ALA A 175 13.12 -23.01 21.33
CA ALA A 175 12.78 -24.44 21.27
C ALA A 175 13.97 -25.39 21.57
N ILE A 176 14.83 -25.03 22.52
CA ILE A 176 16.02 -25.83 22.91
C ILE A 176 15.65 -27.26 23.29
N SER A 177 14.51 -27.45 23.97
CA SER A 177 14.03 -28.79 24.36
C SER A 177 13.73 -29.66 23.14
N ALA A 178 13.03 -29.15 22.14
CA ALA A 178 12.73 -29.84 20.88
C ALA A 178 14.01 -30.13 20.09
N ILE A 179 14.98 -29.20 20.07
CA ILE A 179 16.28 -29.40 19.43
C ILE A 179 17.04 -30.55 20.09
N LYS A 180 17.04 -30.63 21.41
CA LYS A 180 17.67 -31.73 22.17
C LYS A 180 16.96 -33.07 21.94
N GLU A 181 15.63 -33.07 21.90
CA GLU A 181 14.81 -34.25 21.65
C GLU A 181 15.11 -34.86 20.28
N VAL A 182 15.16 -34.04 19.23
CA VAL A 182 15.40 -34.46 17.85
C VAL A 182 16.85 -34.86 17.60
N GLY A 183 17.79 -34.14 18.21
CA GLY A 183 19.22 -34.39 17.98
C GLY A 183 19.69 -33.99 16.59
N SER A 184 20.85 -34.53 16.17
CA SER A 184 21.53 -34.13 14.94
C SER A 184 21.04 -34.83 13.66
N THR A 185 20.29 -35.92 13.76
CA THR A 185 19.89 -36.78 12.61
C THR A 185 18.39 -36.94 12.45
N GLY A 186 17.60 -36.39 13.33
CA GLY A 186 16.14 -36.50 13.31
C GLY A 186 15.45 -35.40 12.49
N HIS A 187 14.12 -35.40 12.51
CA HIS A 187 13.27 -34.38 11.93
C HIS A 187 12.20 -33.91 12.95
N PHE A 188 11.70 -32.71 12.78
CA PHE A 188 10.84 -32.06 13.77
C PHE A 188 9.34 -32.36 13.60
N PHE A 189 8.90 -33.08 12.57
CA PHE A 189 7.46 -33.29 12.30
C PHE A 189 6.71 -34.00 13.43
N GLY A 190 7.36 -34.92 14.15
CA GLY A 190 6.72 -35.77 15.16
C GLY A 190 6.80 -35.22 16.59
N VAL A 191 7.54 -34.14 16.83
CA VAL A 191 7.71 -33.61 18.20
C VAL A 191 6.54 -32.72 18.61
N GLU A 192 6.22 -32.73 19.90
CA GLU A 192 5.10 -31.96 20.47
C GLU A 192 5.19 -30.45 20.14
N HIS A 193 6.39 -29.90 20.13
CA HIS A 193 6.63 -28.50 19.77
C HIS A 193 6.09 -28.14 18.38
N THR A 194 6.26 -29.03 17.40
CA THR A 194 5.71 -28.86 16.03
C THR A 194 4.23 -29.17 15.98
N GLN A 195 3.81 -30.29 16.58
CA GLN A 195 2.42 -30.75 16.53
C GLN A 195 1.43 -29.76 17.14
N SER A 196 1.82 -29.07 18.22
CA SER A 196 0.98 -28.04 18.84
C SER A 196 0.93 -26.69 18.10
N ARG A 197 1.76 -26.50 17.06
CA ARG A 197 1.93 -25.19 16.39
C ARG A 197 1.77 -25.21 14.89
N TYR A 198 1.77 -26.37 14.23
CA TYR A 198 1.87 -26.45 12.76
C TYR A 198 0.75 -25.71 12.02
N GLU A 199 -0.45 -25.60 12.59
CA GLU A 199 -1.57 -24.90 11.97
C GLU A 199 -1.46 -23.35 12.06
N SER A 200 -0.73 -22.84 13.06
CA SER A 200 -0.68 -21.40 13.37
C SER A 200 0.72 -20.78 13.29
N ALA A 201 1.76 -21.60 13.20
CA ALA A 201 3.15 -21.13 13.26
C ALA A 201 3.52 -20.20 12.10
N PHE A 202 3.00 -20.49 10.91
CA PHE A 202 3.37 -19.80 9.69
C PHE A 202 2.22 -18.99 9.10
N TYR A 203 2.57 -17.99 8.29
CA TYR A 203 1.63 -17.28 7.48
C TYR A 203 0.90 -18.23 6.53
N GLN A 204 -0.43 -18.12 6.47
CA GLN A 204 -1.26 -18.86 5.53
C GLN A 204 -1.68 -17.93 4.41
N PRO A 205 -1.16 -18.10 3.19
CA PRO A 205 -1.54 -17.27 2.05
C PRO A 205 -2.97 -17.58 1.60
N PHE A 206 -3.66 -16.57 1.12
CA PHE A 206 -4.96 -16.76 0.48
C PHE A 206 -4.86 -16.87 -1.05
N LEU A 207 -3.74 -16.41 -1.64
CA LEU A 207 -3.52 -16.39 -3.08
C LEU A 207 -2.31 -17.21 -3.52
N SER A 208 -1.18 -17.16 -2.76
CA SER A 208 0.05 -17.85 -3.12
C SER A 208 -0.14 -19.38 -3.11
N ASP A 209 0.48 -20.08 -4.04
CA ASP A 209 0.45 -21.54 -4.16
C ASP A 209 1.87 -22.10 -3.96
N TRP A 210 2.05 -22.90 -2.91
CA TRP A 210 3.35 -23.49 -2.53
C TRP A 210 3.44 -24.98 -2.84
N LYS A 211 2.53 -25.51 -3.67
CA LYS A 211 2.61 -26.89 -4.15
C LYS A 211 3.88 -27.09 -4.96
N ASN A 212 4.41 -28.33 -4.95
CA ASN A 212 5.44 -28.71 -5.91
C ASN A 212 4.87 -28.71 -7.35
N TYR A 213 5.75 -28.80 -8.35
CA TYR A 213 5.36 -28.67 -9.75
C TYR A 213 4.29 -29.68 -10.17
N GLU A 214 4.48 -30.98 -9.81
CA GLU A 214 3.56 -32.04 -10.18
C GLU A 214 2.17 -31.87 -9.58
N ALA A 215 2.09 -31.44 -8.31
CA ALA A 215 0.82 -31.18 -7.64
C ALA A 215 0.14 -29.91 -8.20
N TRP A 216 0.93 -28.88 -8.54
CA TRP A 216 0.44 -27.67 -9.19
C TRP A 216 -0.11 -27.97 -10.59
N GLU A 217 0.63 -28.75 -11.41
CA GLU A 217 0.21 -29.17 -12.74
C GLU A 217 -1.09 -30.00 -12.67
N ALA A 218 -1.13 -30.99 -11.77
CA ALA A 218 -2.32 -31.83 -11.55
C ALA A 218 -3.54 -31.02 -11.06
N SER A 219 -3.33 -29.88 -10.38
CA SER A 219 -4.40 -28.97 -9.96
C SER A 219 -4.84 -27.96 -11.04
N GLY A 220 -4.33 -28.10 -12.27
CA GLY A 220 -4.73 -27.30 -13.43
C GLY A 220 -3.76 -26.19 -13.83
N ALA A 221 -2.58 -26.10 -13.23
CA ALA A 221 -1.50 -25.18 -13.59
C ALA A 221 -1.95 -23.70 -13.64
N VAL A 222 -2.86 -23.27 -12.74
CA VAL A 222 -3.50 -21.98 -12.76
C VAL A 222 -2.53 -20.87 -12.33
N TRP A 223 -2.41 -19.84 -13.14
CA TRP A 223 -1.52 -18.71 -12.88
C TRP A 223 -2.10 -17.74 -11.83
N THR A 224 -1.22 -16.99 -11.18
CA THR A 224 -1.64 -16.08 -10.08
C THR A 224 -2.72 -15.06 -10.49
N PRO A 225 -2.64 -14.37 -11.63
CA PRO A 225 -3.72 -13.46 -12.04
C PRO A 225 -5.06 -14.14 -12.24
N GLU A 226 -5.06 -15.39 -12.76
CA GLU A 226 -6.31 -16.17 -12.93
C GLU A 226 -6.91 -16.60 -11.60
N ARG A 227 -6.07 -16.95 -10.59
CA ARG A 227 -6.54 -17.23 -9.23
C ARG A 227 -7.12 -15.96 -8.59
N ALA A 228 -6.46 -14.82 -8.78
CA ALA A 228 -6.92 -13.53 -8.29
C ALA A 228 -8.27 -13.14 -8.92
N TYR A 229 -8.43 -13.36 -10.23
CA TYR A 229 -9.69 -13.13 -10.93
C TYR A 229 -10.84 -13.98 -10.35
N LYS A 230 -10.61 -15.28 -10.15
CA LYS A 230 -11.64 -16.17 -9.56
C LYS A 230 -12.05 -15.73 -8.15
N LEU A 231 -11.08 -15.34 -7.34
CA LEU A 231 -11.35 -14.85 -5.98
C LEU A 231 -12.11 -13.52 -6.00
N TYR A 232 -11.74 -12.62 -6.89
CA TYR A 232 -12.46 -11.37 -7.09
C TYR A 232 -13.93 -11.59 -7.47
N GLU A 233 -14.20 -12.47 -8.46
CA GLU A 233 -15.57 -12.80 -8.85
C GLU A 233 -16.37 -13.43 -7.71
N GLN A 234 -15.74 -14.32 -6.93
CA GLN A 234 -16.36 -14.90 -5.75
C GLN A 234 -16.77 -13.82 -4.74
N ILE A 235 -15.86 -12.89 -4.40
CA ILE A 235 -16.14 -11.79 -3.47
C ILE A 235 -17.29 -10.91 -3.96
N LEU A 236 -17.36 -10.62 -5.26
CA LEU A 236 -18.47 -9.86 -5.84
C LEU A 236 -19.79 -10.63 -5.76
N HIS A 237 -19.76 -11.95 -6.00
CA HIS A 237 -20.96 -12.78 -5.92
C HIS A 237 -21.48 -12.89 -4.47
N GLU A 238 -20.58 -12.91 -3.49
CA GLU A 238 -20.90 -12.97 -2.06
C GLU A 238 -21.29 -11.60 -1.47
N PHE A 239 -21.17 -10.52 -2.26
CA PHE A 239 -21.48 -9.17 -1.78
C PHE A 239 -22.95 -9.03 -1.37
N ALA A 240 -23.17 -8.65 -0.13
CA ALA A 240 -24.47 -8.27 0.39
C ALA A 240 -24.53 -6.75 0.60
N GLU A 241 -25.56 -6.09 0.10
CA GLU A 241 -25.75 -4.67 0.35
C GLU A 241 -25.80 -4.39 1.87
N PRO A 242 -25.08 -3.36 2.36
CA PRO A 242 -25.22 -2.91 3.75
C PRO A 242 -26.66 -2.60 4.08
N LEU A 243 -27.08 -2.99 5.28
CA LEU A 243 -28.41 -2.65 5.76
C LEU A 243 -28.49 -1.13 5.99
N ILE A 244 -29.30 -0.47 5.18
CA ILE A 244 -29.64 0.94 5.33
C ILE A 244 -31.16 1.06 5.34
N ASP A 245 -31.70 2.00 6.12
CA ASP A 245 -33.14 2.27 6.12
C ASP A 245 -33.63 2.59 4.69
N GLN A 246 -34.75 1.99 4.30
CA GLN A 246 -35.25 2.08 2.94
C GLN A 246 -35.62 3.53 2.56
N GLY A 247 -36.18 4.30 3.49
CA GLY A 247 -36.50 5.72 3.29
C GLY A 247 -35.23 6.55 3.03
N ILE A 248 -34.17 6.31 3.82
CA ILE A 248 -32.86 6.98 3.61
C ILE A 248 -32.27 6.61 2.25
N LYS A 249 -32.39 5.34 1.83
CA LYS A 249 -31.91 4.87 0.53
C LYS A 249 -32.63 5.56 -0.64
N GLU A 250 -33.94 5.74 -0.50
CA GLU A 250 -34.78 6.45 -1.48
C GLU A 250 -34.42 7.95 -1.56
N GLU A 251 -34.32 8.64 -0.42
CA GLU A 251 -33.91 10.04 -0.36
C GLU A 251 -32.52 10.26 -0.97
N LEU A 252 -31.54 9.39 -0.70
CA LEU A 252 -30.21 9.45 -1.28
C LEU A 252 -30.27 9.26 -2.81
N ARG A 253 -31.09 8.33 -3.30
CA ARG A 253 -31.27 8.09 -4.74
C ARG A 253 -31.87 9.30 -5.43
N GLU A 254 -32.95 9.85 -4.89
CA GLU A 254 -33.59 11.08 -5.38
C GLU A 254 -32.60 12.26 -5.40
N PHE A 255 -31.81 12.42 -4.34
CA PHE A 255 -30.77 13.45 -4.30
C PHE A 255 -29.75 13.29 -5.42
N VAL A 256 -29.22 12.07 -5.63
CA VAL A 256 -28.24 11.78 -6.67
C VAL A 256 -28.84 12.03 -8.07
N ASP A 257 -30.06 11.57 -8.33
CA ASP A 257 -30.70 11.73 -9.62
C ASP A 257 -30.99 13.20 -9.93
N ARG A 258 -31.45 13.97 -8.94
CA ARG A 258 -31.59 15.44 -9.08
C ARG A 258 -30.26 16.09 -9.40
N ARG A 259 -29.18 15.74 -8.68
CA ARG A 259 -27.84 16.30 -8.94
C ARG A 259 -27.30 15.97 -10.32
N LYS A 260 -27.58 14.77 -10.84
CA LYS A 260 -27.21 14.39 -12.22
C LYS A 260 -27.93 15.26 -13.26
N VAL A 261 -29.23 15.53 -13.05
CA VAL A 261 -30.01 16.40 -13.95
C VAL A 261 -29.52 17.85 -13.88
N GLU A 262 -29.16 18.34 -12.71
CA GLU A 262 -28.59 19.68 -12.51
C GLU A 262 -27.18 19.87 -13.07
N GLY A 263 -26.55 18.79 -13.59
CA GLY A 263 -25.20 18.85 -14.15
C GLY A 263 -24.06 18.62 -13.13
N GLY A 264 -24.38 18.15 -11.91
CA GLY A 264 -23.40 17.84 -10.87
C GLY A 264 -22.81 19.09 -10.19
N ALA A 265 -21.62 18.98 -9.63
CA ALA A 265 -20.91 20.11 -9.08
C ALA A 265 -20.33 20.99 -10.21
N PRO A 266 -20.39 22.34 -10.08
CA PRO A 266 -19.73 23.20 -11.05
C PRO A 266 -18.24 22.87 -11.07
N THR A 267 -17.69 22.71 -12.26
CA THR A 267 -16.23 22.62 -12.44
C THR A 267 -15.64 24.00 -12.09
N ASP A 268 -14.60 24.01 -11.27
CA ASP A 268 -13.88 25.23 -10.87
C ASP A 268 -13.01 25.79 -12.04
N PHE A 269 -13.38 25.53 -13.30
CA PHE A 269 -12.68 25.96 -14.50
C PHE A 269 -13.65 26.67 -15.45
#